data_6208f26249e6dad8eaecfcb05363f381
#
_entry.id   6208f26249e6dad8eaecfcb05363f381
#
_cell.length_a   1.000
_cell.length_b   1.000
_cell.length_c   1.000
_cell.angle_alpha   90.00
_cell.angle_beta   90.00
_cell.angle_gamma   90.00
#
_symmetry.space_group_name_H-M   'P 1'
#
loop_
_entity.id
_entity.type
_entity.pdbx_description
1 polymer ?
#
loop_
_entity_poly.entity_id
_entity_poly.type
_entity_poly.pdbx_seq_one_letter_code
_entity_poly.pdbx_strand_id
1 'polypeptide(L)'
;MKYPLLPYSQLVYDSTRWMPMVYRFPMTFIWRGGAKEKDRIEHAIRTALANHPVFQMAVDWRGRHYPSSLKDILHGRYHDIELSTQGEDVHITTRFSRILGDGRSGQILIEDIQRAYAGLPLVSDDYWAYVEQNEQQKSNAHYHISHDWLINEFADNSVPVRPTIDRPCIFTVLPPKAGLYYDDYTSLRKKILQLKENEYLTLDGFFSLCAALAIAEYCGTDEAALTWAYEGRETPEEQHVFGSLHRDIPFQINHKSKIINNKSDLIRLARNQIRQGIAHSDYPYTLTYPYTKRWNYAVNVLNTTDLEDFLPTVDIPLALESEPEQKYAYALLDIEILERTDSFQLRYRYSATHYKESSIRRFAALVRQYAEWLLPPKTI
;
A
#
# COMPACT_ATOMS: atom_id res chain seq x y z
N MET A 1 28.94 0.33 -3.27
CA MET A 1 28.32 0.35 -4.62
C MET A 1 27.10 1.28 -4.55
N LYS A 2 26.62 1.85 -5.66
CA LYS A 2 25.41 2.70 -5.73
C LYS A 2 24.40 2.04 -6.64
N TYR A 3 23.18 1.84 -6.14
CA TYR A 3 22.08 1.21 -6.87
C TYR A 3 20.98 2.23 -7.18
N PRO A 4 20.17 2.06 -8.23
CA PRO A 4 18.91 2.78 -8.39
C PRO A 4 18.01 2.50 -7.19
N LEU A 5 17.17 3.47 -6.82
CA LEU A 5 16.09 3.20 -5.86
C LEU A 5 15.13 2.13 -6.43
N LEU A 6 14.49 1.37 -5.54
CA LEU A 6 13.41 0.48 -5.94
C LEU A 6 12.32 1.30 -6.67
N PRO A 7 11.59 0.72 -7.61
CA PRO A 7 10.73 1.47 -8.53
C PRO A 7 9.74 2.40 -7.84
N TYR A 8 9.08 1.94 -6.78
CA TYR A 8 8.15 2.78 -6.04
C TYR A 8 8.88 3.85 -5.20
N SER A 9 9.99 3.49 -4.58
CA SER A 9 10.85 4.46 -3.88
C SER A 9 11.35 5.56 -4.82
N GLN A 10 11.66 5.24 -6.08
CA GLN A 10 12.06 6.20 -7.10
C GLN A 10 10.91 7.17 -7.42
N LEU A 11 9.68 6.65 -7.61
CA LEU A 11 8.49 7.46 -7.86
C LEU A 11 8.25 8.47 -6.71
N VAL A 12 8.34 8.00 -5.46
CA VAL A 12 8.19 8.84 -4.27
C VAL A 12 9.34 9.87 -4.20
N TYR A 13 10.58 9.46 -4.45
CA TYR A 13 11.73 10.34 -4.44
C TYR A 13 11.59 11.47 -5.48
N ASP A 14 11.22 11.16 -6.70
CA ASP A 14 11.05 12.15 -7.77
C ASP A 14 9.96 13.18 -7.45
N SER A 15 8.90 12.72 -6.74
CA SER A 15 7.80 13.57 -6.31
C SER A 15 8.10 14.41 -5.06
N THR A 16 9.02 13.96 -4.19
CA THR A 16 9.18 14.50 -2.83
C THR A 16 10.62 14.83 -2.44
N ARG A 17 11.57 14.76 -3.36
CA ARG A 17 13.02 14.91 -3.04
C ARG A 17 13.38 16.15 -2.21
N TRP A 18 12.60 17.22 -2.31
CA TRP A 18 12.77 18.44 -1.53
C TRP A 18 12.09 18.41 -0.16
N MET A 19 11.09 17.55 0.00
CA MET A 19 10.30 17.36 1.21
C MET A 19 10.05 15.87 1.46
N PRO A 20 11.08 15.06 1.74
CA PRO A 20 10.99 13.60 1.74
C PRO A 20 10.03 13.04 2.80
N MET A 21 9.72 13.82 3.85
CA MET A 21 8.80 13.43 4.91
C MET A 21 7.33 13.83 4.66
N VAL A 22 7.01 14.38 3.48
CA VAL A 22 5.62 14.72 3.11
C VAL A 22 4.77 13.45 2.98
N TYR A 23 5.30 12.43 2.29
CA TYR A 23 4.68 11.12 2.18
C TYR A 23 5.35 10.15 3.16
N ARG A 24 4.85 10.14 4.38
CA ARG A 24 5.37 9.33 5.48
C ARG A 24 4.30 8.44 6.08
N PHE A 25 4.74 7.35 6.69
CA PHE A 25 3.92 6.52 7.57
C PHE A 25 4.08 7.02 9.00
N PRO A 26 3.10 7.71 9.57
CA PRO A 26 3.07 7.97 10.99
C PRO A 26 2.39 6.79 11.70
N MET A 27 3.03 6.26 12.74
CA MET A 27 2.46 5.26 13.63
C MET A 27 2.79 5.65 15.07
N THR A 28 1.83 5.55 15.95
CA THR A 28 2.04 5.79 17.38
C THR A 28 1.66 4.55 18.17
N PHE A 29 2.58 4.07 18.98
CA PHE A 29 2.39 2.92 19.85
C PHE A 29 2.45 3.38 21.29
N ILE A 30 1.66 2.73 22.16
CA ILE A 30 1.73 2.91 23.60
C ILE A 30 2.33 1.64 24.19
N TRP A 31 3.45 1.80 24.89
CA TRP A 31 4.03 0.75 25.70
C TRP A 31 3.55 0.95 27.14
N ARG A 32 2.57 0.17 27.54
CA ARG A 32 1.91 0.30 28.84
C ARG A 32 2.86 -0.09 29.97
N GLY A 33 2.94 0.74 31.03
CA GLY A 33 3.80 0.54 32.17
C GLY A 33 5.31 0.66 31.89
N GLY A 34 5.68 1.09 30.66
CA GLY A 34 7.08 1.10 30.20
C GLY A 34 7.94 2.25 30.70
N ALA A 35 7.39 3.22 31.45
CA ALA A 35 8.13 4.44 31.84
C ALA A 35 9.43 4.15 32.56
N LYS A 36 9.46 3.13 33.44
CA LYS A 36 10.66 2.71 34.17
C LYS A 36 11.69 1.97 33.31
N GLU A 37 11.28 1.49 32.15
CA GLU A 37 12.09 0.72 31.21
C GLU A 37 12.37 1.49 29.91
N LYS A 38 12.16 2.80 29.90
CA LYS A 38 12.31 3.65 28.72
C LYS A 38 13.64 3.45 28.01
N ASP A 39 14.73 3.38 28.76
CA ASP A 39 16.07 3.21 28.18
C ASP A 39 16.22 1.82 27.49
N ARG A 40 15.62 0.79 28.08
CA ARG A 40 15.58 -0.56 27.48
C ARG A 40 14.73 -0.59 26.22
N ILE A 41 13.58 0.11 26.23
CA ILE A 41 12.72 0.27 25.06
C ILE A 41 13.47 1.02 23.95
N GLU A 42 14.13 2.13 24.27
CA GLU A 42 14.94 2.88 23.30
C GLU A 42 16.08 2.02 22.74
N HIS A 43 16.74 1.24 23.58
CA HIS A 43 17.79 0.31 23.13
C HIS A 43 17.23 -0.74 22.15
N ALA A 44 16.06 -1.31 22.44
CA ALA A 44 15.39 -2.26 21.54
C ALA A 44 15.05 -1.62 20.20
N ILE A 45 14.52 -0.40 20.18
CA ILE A 45 14.22 0.35 18.95
C ILE A 45 15.52 0.58 18.15
N ARG A 46 16.59 1.03 18.78
CA ARG A 46 17.88 1.25 18.11
C ARG A 46 18.44 -0.04 17.52
N THR A 47 18.29 -1.16 18.24
CA THR A 47 18.71 -2.50 17.78
C THR A 47 17.92 -2.93 16.54
N ALA A 48 16.60 -2.79 16.57
CA ALA A 48 15.75 -3.09 15.43
C ALA A 48 16.10 -2.23 14.19
N LEU A 49 16.25 -0.91 14.38
CA LEU A 49 16.61 -0.01 13.28
C LEU A 49 17.99 -0.33 12.70
N ALA A 50 18.95 -0.72 13.54
CA ALA A 50 20.29 -1.09 13.11
C ALA A 50 20.31 -2.39 12.28
N ASN A 51 19.30 -3.26 12.46
CA ASN A 51 19.11 -4.47 11.67
C ASN A 51 18.70 -4.17 10.21
N HIS A 52 18.08 -3.01 9.96
CA HIS A 52 17.54 -2.66 8.65
C HIS A 52 18.45 -1.66 7.90
N PRO A 53 19.10 -2.10 6.80
CA PRO A 53 20.03 -1.26 6.04
C PRO A 53 19.44 0.05 5.51
N VAL A 54 18.13 0.09 5.26
CA VAL A 54 17.45 1.29 4.74
C VAL A 54 17.56 2.51 5.67
N PHE A 55 17.66 2.30 7.00
CA PHE A 55 17.86 3.39 7.95
C PHE A 55 19.29 3.93 7.95
N GLN A 56 20.21 3.21 7.31
CA GLN A 56 21.62 3.54 7.18
C GLN A 56 22.01 3.79 5.72
N MET A 57 21.08 4.22 4.89
CA MET A 57 21.35 4.55 3.49
C MET A 57 21.33 6.06 3.24
N ALA A 58 22.10 6.48 2.25
CA ALA A 58 22.01 7.80 1.64
C ALA A 58 21.49 7.69 0.22
N VAL A 59 20.82 8.74 -0.26
CA VAL A 59 20.34 8.84 -1.64
C VAL A 59 21.03 10.05 -2.29
N ASP A 60 21.67 9.86 -3.44
CA ASP A 60 22.29 10.93 -4.19
C ASP A 60 21.24 11.73 -5.01
N TRP A 61 21.64 12.84 -5.60
CA TRP A 61 20.76 13.72 -6.38
C TRP A 61 20.15 13.09 -7.65
N ARG A 62 20.69 11.93 -8.07
CA ARG A 62 20.19 11.13 -9.19
C ARG A 62 19.23 10.03 -8.76
N GLY A 63 18.86 9.98 -7.48
CA GLY A 63 17.99 8.91 -6.96
C GLY A 63 18.69 7.55 -6.79
N ARG A 64 20.04 7.53 -6.70
CA ARG A 64 20.76 6.29 -6.42
C ARG A 64 21.06 6.20 -4.94
N HIS A 65 20.79 5.06 -4.34
CA HIS A 65 21.04 4.82 -2.93
C HIS A 65 22.26 3.93 -2.68
N TYR A 66 22.84 4.07 -1.50
CA TYR A 66 24.08 3.40 -1.12
C TYR A 66 24.20 3.35 0.41
N PRO A 67 24.92 2.34 0.97
CA PRO A 67 25.22 2.30 2.40
C PRO A 67 25.91 3.59 2.86
N SER A 68 25.48 4.13 3.97
CA SER A 68 26.04 5.34 4.59
C SER A 68 26.03 5.18 6.10
N SER A 69 27.00 5.76 6.78
CA SER A 69 27.00 5.85 8.25
C SER A 69 26.16 7.05 8.67
N LEU A 70 25.00 6.82 9.28
CA LEU A 70 24.23 7.86 9.94
C LEU A 70 24.73 8.02 11.39
N LYS A 71 24.84 9.26 11.84
CA LYS A 71 25.25 9.54 13.22
C LYS A 71 24.14 9.19 14.23
N ASP A 72 22.90 9.34 13.84
CA ASP A 72 21.74 8.98 14.64
C ASP A 72 20.74 8.18 13.81
N ILE A 73 20.46 6.94 14.25
CA ILE A 73 19.50 6.06 13.62
C ILE A 73 18.05 6.33 14.06
N LEU A 74 17.80 7.14 15.07
CA LEU A 74 16.45 7.57 15.45
C LEU A 74 15.97 8.75 14.58
N HIS A 75 16.89 9.64 14.18
CA HIS A 75 16.57 10.87 13.47
C HIS A 75 17.38 10.98 12.19
N GLY A 76 16.77 10.68 11.07
CA GLY A 76 17.39 10.75 9.76
C GLY A 76 16.59 11.61 8.79
N ARG A 77 17.13 11.80 7.59
CA ARG A 77 16.46 12.57 6.55
C ARG A 77 15.11 11.99 6.12
N TYR A 78 14.97 10.67 6.21
CA TYR A 78 13.81 9.93 5.71
C TYR A 78 13.01 9.24 6.82
N HIS A 79 13.41 9.38 8.05
CA HIS A 79 12.74 8.80 9.21
C HIS A 79 12.95 9.65 10.46
N ASP A 80 12.03 9.50 11.39
CA ASP A 80 12.05 10.16 12.69
C ASP A 80 11.29 9.30 13.69
N ILE A 81 11.90 9.03 14.85
CA ILE A 81 11.31 8.23 15.92
C ILE A 81 11.46 8.99 17.24
N GLU A 82 10.33 9.31 17.84
CA GLU A 82 10.24 10.03 19.10
C GLU A 82 9.69 9.14 20.21
N LEU A 83 10.29 9.21 21.38
CA LEU A 83 9.81 8.57 22.58
C LEU A 83 9.44 9.62 23.63
N SER A 84 8.20 9.57 24.10
CA SER A 84 7.72 10.42 25.19
C SER A 84 7.12 9.58 26.30
N THR A 85 7.20 10.05 27.54
CA THR A 85 6.60 9.38 28.68
C THR A 85 5.37 10.16 29.12
N GLN A 86 4.24 9.47 29.28
CA GLN A 86 2.99 10.03 29.78
C GLN A 86 2.47 9.14 30.92
N GLY A 87 2.60 9.61 32.17
CA GLY A 87 2.31 8.80 33.34
C GLY A 87 3.27 7.59 33.44
N GLU A 88 2.72 6.39 33.45
CA GLU A 88 3.49 5.15 33.51
C GLU A 88 3.79 4.57 32.11
N ASP A 89 3.26 5.17 31.06
CA ASP A 89 3.36 4.66 29.70
C ASP A 89 4.43 5.37 28.88
N VAL A 90 5.01 4.66 27.89
CA VAL A 90 5.91 5.22 26.88
C VAL A 90 5.17 5.27 25.55
N HIS A 91 5.06 6.45 24.98
CA HIS A 91 4.54 6.69 23.65
C HIS A 91 5.68 6.71 22.64
N ILE A 92 5.61 5.85 21.64
CA ILE A 92 6.58 5.71 20.56
C ILE A 92 5.92 6.20 19.28
N THR A 93 6.37 7.31 18.75
CA THR A 93 5.87 7.83 17.46
C THR A 93 6.94 7.60 16.40
N THR A 94 6.62 6.75 15.44
CA THR A 94 7.49 6.49 14.28
C THR A 94 6.96 7.23 13.07
N ARG A 95 7.85 7.82 12.28
CA ARG A 95 7.54 8.46 11.01
C ARG A 95 8.65 8.11 10.04
N PHE A 96 8.34 7.34 9.01
CA PHE A 96 9.31 7.08 7.94
C PHE A 96 8.71 7.34 6.56
N SER A 97 9.56 7.88 5.69
CA SER A 97 9.20 8.16 4.30
C SER A 97 8.89 6.86 3.55
N ARG A 98 7.93 6.90 2.64
CA ARG A 98 7.65 5.81 1.71
C ARG A 98 8.83 5.45 0.79
N ILE A 99 9.88 6.27 0.76
CA ILE A 99 11.15 5.92 0.11
C ILE A 99 11.82 4.74 0.80
N LEU A 100 11.71 4.65 2.14
CA LEU A 100 12.36 3.61 2.94
C LEU A 100 11.56 2.31 2.98
N GLY A 101 10.22 2.37 2.96
CA GLY A 101 9.42 1.20 3.19
C GLY A 101 7.94 1.36 2.86
N ASP A 102 7.24 0.26 2.92
CA ASP A 102 5.80 0.09 2.70
C ASP A 102 5.07 -0.33 3.98
N GLY A 103 3.81 -0.75 3.87
CA GLY A 103 3.01 -1.19 5.01
C GLY A 103 3.62 -2.39 5.74
N ARG A 104 4.10 -3.42 5.02
CA ARG A 104 4.74 -4.60 5.62
C ARG A 104 6.04 -4.25 6.34
N SER A 105 6.77 -3.25 5.85
CA SER A 105 7.97 -2.75 6.54
C SER A 105 7.66 -2.24 7.94
N GLY A 106 6.52 -1.57 8.13
CA GLY A 106 6.09 -1.14 9.46
C GLY A 106 5.89 -2.30 10.43
N GLN A 107 5.31 -3.40 9.96
CA GLN A 107 5.08 -4.61 10.73
C GLN A 107 6.40 -5.28 11.13
N ILE A 108 7.31 -5.45 10.17
CA ILE A 108 8.65 -6.00 10.40
C ILE A 108 9.37 -5.20 11.50
N LEU A 109 9.29 -3.87 11.45
CA LEU A 109 9.91 -3.02 12.48
C LEU A 109 9.33 -3.29 13.87
N ILE A 110 8.02 -3.44 13.99
CA ILE A 110 7.36 -3.72 15.28
C ILE A 110 7.76 -5.09 15.79
N GLU A 111 7.73 -6.12 14.95
CA GLU A 111 8.17 -7.47 15.30
C GLU A 111 9.62 -7.47 15.80
N ASP A 112 10.51 -6.74 15.13
CA ASP A 112 11.92 -6.66 15.49
C ASP A 112 12.15 -5.86 16.78
N ILE A 113 11.40 -4.79 17.03
CA ILE A 113 11.42 -4.07 18.31
C ILE A 113 11.03 -5.00 19.47
N GLN A 114 9.98 -5.78 19.30
CA GLN A 114 9.52 -6.74 20.31
C GLN A 114 10.56 -7.82 20.58
N ARG A 115 11.14 -8.40 19.52
CA ARG A 115 12.19 -9.41 19.61
C ARG A 115 13.44 -8.87 20.30
N ALA A 116 13.90 -7.68 19.89
CA ALA A 116 15.05 -7.02 20.51
C ALA A 116 14.83 -6.73 21.99
N TYR A 117 13.64 -6.26 22.38
CA TYR A 117 13.28 -6.03 23.75
C TYR A 117 13.27 -7.33 24.58
N ALA A 118 12.78 -8.42 24.02
CA ALA A 118 12.79 -9.73 24.66
C ALA A 118 14.19 -10.39 24.67
N GLY A 119 15.20 -9.78 24.06
CA GLY A 119 16.54 -10.36 23.93
C GLY A 119 16.60 -11.53 22.96
N LEU A 120 15.63 -11.65 22.06
CA LEU A 120 15.58 -12.67 21.03
C LEU A 120 16.40 -12.25 19.79
N PRO A 121 16.99 -13.18 19.03
CA PRO A 121 17.73 -12.87 17.83
C PRO A 121 16.80 -12.28 16.77
N LEU A 122 17.26 -11.24 16.08
CA LEU A 122 16.55 -10.67 14.93
C LEU A 122 16.81 -11.51 13.67
N VAL A 123 15.87 -11.51 12.75
CA VAL A 123 16.08 -12.07 11.41
C VAL A 123 16.89 -11.06 10.61
N SER A 124 17.90 -11.53 9.86
CA SER A 124 18.72 -10.65 9.02
C SER A 124 17.87 -10.00 7.94
N ASP A 125 18.05 -8.70 7.74
CA ASP A 125 17.44 -7.99 6.62
C ASP A 125 18.41 -7.95 5.43
N ASP A 126 18.11 -8.73 4.42
CA ASP A 126 18.94 -8.87 3.21
C ASP A 126 18.57 -7.84 2.12
N TYR A 127 18.20 -6.62 2.51
CA TYR A 127 17.79 -5.55 1.60
C TYR A 127 18.74 -5.33 0.41
N TRP A 128 20.06 -5.33 0.65
CA TRP A 128 21.01 -5.12 -0.46
C TRP A 128 21.08 -6.30 -1.42
N ALA A 129 20.93 -7.53 -0.92
CA ALA A 129 20.85 -8.72 -1.79
C ALA A 129 19.57 -8.67 -2.64
N TYR A 130 18.44 -8.25 -2.05
CA TYR A 130 17.20 -8.02 -2.79
C TYR A 130 17.36 -6.97 -3.90
N VAL A 131 18.00 -5.84 -3.59
CA VAL A 131 18.25 -4.77 -4.57
C VAL A 131 19.14 -5.29 -5.73
N GLU A 132 20.18 -6.05 -5.45
CA GLU A 132 21.04 -6.66 -6.47
C GLU A 132 20.27 -7.66 -7.36
N GLN A 133 19.48 -8.52 -6.76
CA GLN A 133 18.61 -9.46 -7.49
C GLN A 133 17.62 -8.73 -8.40
N ASN A 134 16.98 -7.68 -7.90
CA ASN A 134 16.05 -6.86 -8.68
C ASN A 134 16.73 -6.19 -9.89
N GLU A 135 17.98 -5.71 -9.73
CA GLU A 135 18.73 -5.17 -10.86
C GLU A 135 19.11 -6.26 -11.89
N GLN A 136 19.46 -7.47 -11.42
CA GLN A 136 19.79 -8.60 -12.32
C GLN A 136 18.56 -9.08 -13.09
N GLN A 137 17.37 -9.06 -12.50
CA GLN A 137 16.12 -9.45 -13.16
C GLN A 137 15.82 -8.63 -14.42
N LYS A 138 16.27 -7.37 -14.50
CA LYS A 138 16.07 -6.50 -15.67
C LYS A 138 16.68 -7.04 -16.97
N SER A 139 17.66 -7.93 -16.88
CA SER A 139 18.24 -8.63 -18.03
C SER A 139 17.56 -9.96 -18.36
N ASN A 140 16.56 -10.37 -17.58
CA ASN A 140 15.85 -11.63 -17.78
C ASN A 140 14.84 -11.49 -18.93
N ALA A 141 14.70 -12.55 -19.73
CA ALA A 141 13.70 -12.59 -20.81
C ALA A 141 12.28 -12.40 -20.30
N HIS A 142 11.96 -12.94 -19.11
CA HIS A 142 10.64 -12.78 -18.50
C HIS A 142 10.31 -11.30 -18.17
N TYR A 143 11.28 -10.52 -17.71
CA TYR A 143 11.13 -9.08 -17.48
C TYR A 143 10.67 -8.32 -18.74
N HIS A 144 11.23 -8.67 -19.91
CA HIS A 144 10.81 -8.08 -21.18
C HIS A 144 9.43 -8.57 -21.63
N ILE A 145 9.10 -9.84 -21.39
CA ILE A 145 7.75 -10.38 -21.65
C ILE A 145 6.72 -9.64 -20.79
N SER A 146 7.02 -9.38 -19.53
CA SER A 146 6.14 -8.63 -18.61
C SER A 146 5.96 -7.19 -19.03
N HIS A 147 7.03 -6.51 -19.50
CA HIS A 147 6.93 -5.20 -20.10
C HIS A 147 5.96 -5.19 -21.29
N ASP A 148 6.16 -6.11 -22.24
CA ASP A 148 5.34 -6.15 -23.47
C ASP A 148 3.87 -6.49 -23.15
N TRP A 149 3.63 -7.38 -22.18
CA TRP A 149 2.30 -7.69 -21.69
C TRP A 149 1.61 -6.44 -21.12
N LEU A 150 2.28 -5.72 -20.21
CA LEU A 150 1.73 -4.50 -19.61
C LEU A 150 1.39 -3.42 -20.65
N ILE A 151 2.27 -3.21 -21.63
CA ILE A 151 2.04 -2.21 -22.68
C ILE A 151 0.89 -2.62 -23.56
N ASN A 152 0.80 -3.89 -23.96
CA ASN A 152 -0.24 -4.36 -24.86
C ASN A 152 -1.63 -4.37 -24.20
N GLU A 153 -1.72 -4.77 -22.93
CA GLU A 153 -3.01 -4.90 -22.24
C GLU A 153 -3.54 -3.56 -21.71
N PHE A 154 -2.66 -2.61 -21.32
CA PHE A 154 -3.08 -1.42 -20.58
C PHE A 154 -2.68 -0.08 -21.20
N ALA A 155 -2.23 -0.04 -22.46
CA ALA A 155 -1.80 1.19 -23.11
C ALA A 155 -2.95 2.08 -23.59
N ASP A 156 -4.19 1.59 -23.64
CA ASP A 156 -5.33 2.39 -24.07
C ASP A 156 -5.63 3.52 -23.08
N ASN A 157 -5.25 4.72 -23.49
CA ASN A 157 -5.44 5.93 -22.70
C ASN A 157 -6.88 6.50 -22.74
N SER A 158 -7.83 5.89 -23.43
CA SER A 158 -9.23 6.34 -23.49
C SER A 158 -10.06 5.82 -22.31
N VAL A 159 -9.66 4.69 -21.71
CA VAL A 159 -10.36 4.04 -20.60
C VAL A 159 -10.32 4.90 -19.33
N PRO A 160 -11.43 5.20 -18.65
CA PRO A 160 -11.42 5.96 -17.39
C PRO A 160 -10.74 5.17 -16.27
N VAL A 161 -9.91 5.85 -15.49
CA VAL A 161 -9.13 5.26 -14.39
C VAL A 161 -9.58 5.72 -12.99
N ARG A 162 -10.60 6.58 -12.95
CA ARG A 162 -11.16 7.15 -11.70
C ARG A 162 -12.52 7.79 -11.96
N PRO A 163 -13.33 8.01 -10.94
CA PRO A 163 -14.50 8.87 -11.04
C PRO A 163 -14.09 10.29 -11.51
N THR A 164 -14.97 10.96 -12.23
CA THR A 164 -14.73 12.34 -12.69
C THR A 164 -14.45 13.25 -11.51
N ILE A 165 -13.38 14.03 -11.59
CA ILE A 165 -13.00 15.00 -10.55
C ILE A 165 -13.97 16.19 -10.54
N ASP A 166 -14.28 16.71 -9.32
CA ASP A 166 -15.19 17.85 -9.14
C ASP A 166 -14.55 19.20 -9.43
N ARG A 167 -13.23 19.29 -9.27
CA ARG A 167 -12.47 20.53 -9.39
C ARG A 167 -11.30 20.31 -10.33
N PRO A 168 -10.97 21.30 -11.18
CA PRO A 168 -9.83 21.19 -12.09
C PRO A 168 -8.53 20.91 -11.30
N CYS A 169 -7.68 20.10 -11.89
CA CYS A 169 -6.37 19.79 -11.33
C CYS A 169 -5.52 21.08 -11.37
N ILE A 170 -5.39 21.75 -10.23
CA ILE A 170 -4.52 22.91 -10.10
C ILE A 170 -3.17 22.39 -9.62
N PHE A 171 -2.11 22.70 -10.35
CA PHE A 171 -0.76 22.40 -9.91
C PHE A 171 -0.48 23.19 -8.61
N THR A 172 -0.27 22.48 -7.51
CA THR A 172 0.07 23.06 -6.22
C THR A 172 1.49 22.65 -5.83
N VAL A 173 2.23 23.54 -5.24
CA VAL A 173 3.58 23.26 -4.69
C VAL A 173 3.47 22.28 -3.50
N LEU A 174 2.34 22.33 -2.77
CA LEU A 174 2.08 21.44 -1.66
C LEU A 174 1.18 20.28 -2.09
N PRO A 175 1.39 19.08 -1.55
CA PRO A 175 0.50 17.96 -1.77
C PRO A 175 -0.95 18.30 -1.38
N PRO A 176 -1.94 17.74 -2.06
CA PRO A 176 -3.34 18.00 -1.77
C PRO A 176 -3.70 17.49 -0.36
N LYS A 177 -4.60 18.19 0.31
CA LYS A 177 -5.15 17.75 1.60
C LYS A 177 -5.85 16.40 1.44
N ALA A 178 -5.67 15.50 2.40
CA ALA A 178 -6.41 14.25 2.48
C ALA A 178 -7.81 14.49 3.03
N GLY A 179 -8.80 13.81 2.44
CA GLY A 179 -10.10 13.57 3.01
C GLY A 179 -10.28 12.08 3.26
N LEU A 180 -11.09 11.72 4.25
CA LEU A 180 -11.38 10.32 4.60
C LEU A 180 -12.89 10.11 4.61
N TYR A 181 -13.31 8.97 4.07
CA TYR A 181 -14.67 8.47 4.18
C TYR A 181 -14.65 6.98 4.46
N TYR A 182 -15.44 6.52 5.41
CA TYR A 182 -15.53 5.12 5.79
C TYR A 182 -16.87 4.54 5.40
N ASP A 183 -16.88 3.35 4.84
CA ASP A 183 -18.07 2.60 4.50
C ASP A 183 -18.02 1.22 5.16
N ASP A 184 -19.04 0.88 5.95
CA ASP A 184 -19.08 -0.33 6.77
C ASP A 184 -19.66 -1.52 5.99
N TYR A 185 -18.87 -2.57 5.82
CA TYR A 185 -19.22 -3.83 5.16
C TYR A 185 -19.36 -5.01 6.13
N THR A 186 -19.38 -4.77 7.44
CA THR A 186 -19.42 -5.83 8.47
C THR A 186 -20.58 -6.80 8.25
N SER A 187 -21.75 -6.30 7.87
CA SER A 187 -22.92 -7.16 7.57
C SER A 187 -22.75 -8.04 6.32
N LEU A 188 -21.83 -7.70 5.42
CA LEU A 188 -21.51 -8.45 4.20
C LEU A 188 -20.28 -9.35 4.36
N ARG A 189 -19.48 -9.17 5.42
CA ARG A 189 -18.19 -9.84 5.64
C ARG A 189 -18.27 -11.33 5.37
N LYS A 190 -19.21 -12.04 6.02
CA LYS A 190 -19.31 -13.50 5.88
C LYS A 190 -19.51 -13.93 4.42
N LYS A 191 -20.34 -13.22 3.67
CA LYS A 191 -20.59 -13.54 2.25
C LYS A 191 -19.40 -13.23 1.36
N ILE A 192 -18.69 -12.11 1.64
CA ILE A 192 -17.47 -11.73 0.91
C ILE A 192 -16.40 -12.79 1.12
N LEU A 193 -16.16 -13.22 2.37
CA LEU A 193 -15.18 -14.25 2.68
C LEU A 193 -15.55 -15.61 2.06
N GLN A 194 -16.83 -15.98 2.09
CA GLN A 194 -17.30 -17.19 1.40
C GLN A 194 -17.09 -17.14 -0.12
N LEU A 195 -17.34 -15.99 -0.75
CA LEU A 195 -17.08 -15.82 -2.18
C LEU A 195 -15.58 -15.90 -2.48
N LYS A 196 -14.74 -15.26 -1.65
CA LYS A 196 -13.28 -15.34 -1.74
C LYS A 196 -12.80 -16.80 -1.76
N GLU A 197 -13.29 -17.61 -0.83
CA GLU A 197 -12.93 -19.03 -0.73
C GLU A 197 -13.47 -19.86 -1.91
N ASN A 198 -14.75 -19.70 -2.24
CA ASN A 198 -15.40 -20.51 -3.27
C ASN A 198 -14.91 -20.20 -4.69
N GLU A 199 -14.59 -18.95 -4.96
CA GLU A 199 -14.19 -18.49 -6.28
C GLU A 199 -12.68 -18.30 -6.42
N TYR A 200 -11.90 -18.56 -5.35
CA TYR A 200 -10.44 -18.30 -5.32
C TYR A 200 -10.09 -16.87 -5.77
N LEU A 201 -10.89 -15.90 -5.33
CA LEU A 201 -10.74 -14.51 -5.62
C LEU A 201 -10.24 -13.77 -4.36
N THR A 202 -9.12 -13.05 -4.46
CA THR A 202 -8.60 -12.24 -3.34
C THR A 202 -9.53 -11.08 -3.02
N LEU A 203 -9.43 -10.51 -1.82
CA LEU A 203 -10.18 -9.30 -1.46
C LEU A 203 -9.83 -8.14 -2.39
N ASP A 204 -8.55 -7.99 -2.74
CA ASP A 204 -8.10 -6.99 -3.71
C ASP A 204 -8.80 -7.20 -5.07
N GLY A 205 -8.87 -8.42 -5.55
CA GLY A 205 -9.56 -8.76 -6.80
C GLY A 205 -11.05 -8.47 -6.75
N PHE A 206 -11.71 -8.81 -5.64
CA PHE A 206 -13.14 -8.54 -5.47
C PHE A 206 -13.43 -7.03 -5.45
N PHE A 207 -12.71 -6.26 -4.64
CA PHE A 207 -12.95 -4.83 -4.55
C PHE A 207 -12.40 -4.05 -5.74
N SER A 208 -11.36 -4.54 -6.41
CA SER A 208 -10.93 -3.99 -7.72
C SER A 208 -12.02 -4.15 -8.77
N LEU A 209 -12.68 -5.30 -8.82
CA LEU A 209 -13.84 -5.51 -9.71
C LEU A 209 -14.98 -4.56 -9.37
N CYS A 210 -15.38 -4.46 -8.10
CA CYS A 210 -16.44 -3.55 -7.66
C CYS A 210 -16.12 -2.09 -7.98
N ALA A 211 -14.89 -1.66 -7.73
CA ALA A 211 -14.44 -0.30 -7.99
C ALA A 211 -14.37 0.01 -9.50
N ALA A 212 -13.89 -0.93 -10.31
CA ALA A 212 -13.84 -0.74 -11.76
C ALA A 212 -15.27 -0.63 -12.36
N LEU A 213 -16.22 -1.47 -11.92
CA LEU A 213 -17.63 -1.37 -12.30
C LEU A 213 -18.23 -0.02 -11.89
N ALA A 214 -17.92 0.44 -10.67
CA ALA A 214 -18.37 1.74 -10.17
C ALA A 214 -17.75 2.91 -10.95
N ILE A 215 -16.48 2.84 -11.37
CA ILE A 215 -15.84 3.86 -12.22
C ILE A 215 -16.55 3.92 -13.58
N ALA A 216 -16.77 2.76 -14.21
CA ALA A 216 -17.44 2.68 -15.51
C ALA A 216 -18.83 3.33 -15.45
N GLU A 217 -19.67 2.96 -14.46
CA GLU A 217 -21.00 3.56 -14.28
C GLU A 217 -20.93 5.05 -13.96
N TYR A 218 -20.01 5.45 -13.04
CA TYR A 218 -19.86 6.86 -12.67
C TYR A 218 -19.46 7.75 -13.85
N CYS A 219 -18.66 7.22 -14.79
CA CYS A 219 -18.20 7.91 -15.99
C CYS A 219 -19.12 7.72 -17.20
N GLY A 220 -20.16 6.87 -17.11
CA GLY A 220 -21.06 6.56 -18.22
C GLY A 220 -20.39 5.78 -19.34
N THR A 221 -19.46 4.88 -19.02
CA THR A 221 -18.69 4.05 -19.96
C THR A 221 -18.87 2.57 -19.64
N ASP A 222 -18.45 1.71 -20.57
CA ASP A 222 -18.47 0.26 -20.36
C ASP A 222 -17.10 -0.31 -19.97
N GLU A 223 -16.10 0.55 -19.94
CA GLU A 223 -14.72 0.22 -19.64
C GLU A 223 -14.22 1.05 -18.47
N ALA A 224 -13.43 0.46 -17.63
CA ALA A 224 -12.72 1.15 -16.57
C ALA A 224 -11.44 0.41 -16.20
N ALA A 225 -10.47 1.16 -15.69
CA ALA A 225 -9.25 0.60 -15.20
C ALA A 225 -8.84 1.26 -13.88
N LEU A 226 -8.04 0.56 -13.09
CA LEU A 226 -7.49 1.02 -11.82
C LEU A 226 -6.18 0.29 -11.52
N THR A 227 -5.55 0.59 -10.41
CA THR A 227 -4.44 -0.20 -9.88
C THR A 227 -4.83 -0.85 -8.56
N TRP A 228 -4.17 -1.94 -8.21
CA TRP A 228 -4.21 -2.51 -6.89
C TRP A 228 -2.80 -2.77 -6.39
N ALA A 229 -2.60 -2.69 -5.08
CA ALA A 229 -1.31 -2.86 -4.46
C ALA A 229 -1.05 -4.33 -4.14
N TYR A 230 0.04 -4.87 -4.67
CA TYR A 230 0.56 -6.19 -4.37
C TYR A 230 1.77 -6.05 -3.44
N GLU A 231 1.85 -6.86 -2.41
CA GLU A 231 2.90 -6.78 -1.39
C GLU A 231 4.31 -6.98 -1.96
N GLY A 232 4.46 -7.81 -3.02
CA GLY A 232 5.73 -8.01 -3.72
C GLY A 232 6.77 -8.80 -2.94
N ARG A 233 6.37 -9.56 -1.92
CA ARG A 233 7.23 -10.46 -1.13
C ARG A 233 6.82 -11.90 -1.39
N GLU A 234 7.54 -12.56 -2.29
CA GLU A 234 7.17 -13.88 -2.81
C GLU A 234 7.94 -15.02 -2.13
N THR A 235 9.12 -14.73 -1.62
CA THR A 235 9.97 -15.74 -0.96
C THR A 235 10.04 -15.54 0.56
N PRO A 236 10.36 -16.59 1.34
CA PRO A 236 10.55 -16.46 2.78
C PRO A 236 11.58 -15.40 3.17
N GLU A 237 12.63 -15.23 2.39
CA GLU A 237 13.69 -14.26 2.60
C GLU A 237 13.15 -12.84 2.42
N GLU A 238 12.32 -12.61 1.38
CA GLU A 238 11.70 -11.30 1.11
C GLU A 238 10.71 -10.88 2.19
N GLN A 239 10.10 -11.83 2.93
CA GLN A 239 9.16 -11.53 4.03
C GLN A 239 9.79 -10.71 5.15
N HIS A 240 11.11 -10.74 5.30
CA HIS A 240 11.87 -10.01 6.33
C HIS A 240 12.61 -8.79 5.79
N VAL A 241 12.53 -8.51 4.47
CA VAL A 241 13.16 -7.34 3.87
C VAL A 241 12.35 -6.09 4.21
N PHE A 242 12.99 -5.17 4.92
CA PHE A 242 12.44 -3.82 5.14
C PHE A 242 12.73 -2.97 3.90
N GLY A 243 11.71 -2.63 3.16
CA GLY A 243 11.86 -1.87 1.92
C GLY A 243 10.53 -1.56 1.27
N SER A 244 10.51 -0.68 0.29
CA SER A 244 9.32 -0.39 -0.49
C SER A 244 9.20 -1.41 -1.64
N LEU A 245 8.79 -2.63 -1.30
CA LEU A 245 8.72 -3.78 -2.21
C LEU A 245 7.37 -3.90 -2.91
N HIS A 246 6.33 -3.24 -2.39
CA HIS A 246 5.00 -3.32 -2.98
C HIS A 246 5.00 -2.83 -4.43
N ARG A 247 4.09 -3.37 -5.21
CA ARG A 247 3.95 -3.11 -6.65
C ARG A 247 2.51 -2.73 -6.95
N ASP A 248 2.33 -1.64 -7.70
CA ASP A 248 1.03 -1.31 -8.24
C ASP A 248 0.81 -2.16 -9.49
N ILE A 249 -0.26 -2.94 -9.50
CA ILE A 249 -0.64 -3.81 -10.62
C ILE A 249 -1.91 -3.25 -11.25
N PRO A 250 -1.95 -3.09 -12.59
CA PRO A 250 -3.14 -2.60 -13.26
C PRO A 250 -4.25 -3.67 -13.31
N PHE A 251 -5.49 -3.19 -13.29
CA PHE A 251 -6.70 -3.98 -13.42
C PHE A 251 -7.68 -3.25 -14.35
N GLN A 252 -8.24 -3.95 -15.33
CA GLN A 252 -9.15 -3.35 -16.30
C GLN A 252 -10.36 -4.24 -16.57
N ILE A 253 -11.52 -3.62 -16.75
CA ILE A 253 -12.73 -4.28 -17.22
C ILE A 253 -13.20 -3.66 -18.53
N ASN A 254 -13.85 -4.49 -19.34
CA ASN A 254 -14.65 -4.07 -20.48
C ASN A 254 -15.98 -4.86 -20.46
N HIS A 255 -17.07 -4.20 -20.08
CA HIS A 255 -18.39 -4.82 -19.91
C HIS A 255 -19.06 -5.24 -21.23
N LYS A 256 -18.75 -4.55 -22.33
CA LYS A 256 -19.37 -4.82 -23.64
C LYS A 256 -18.68 -5.93 -24.41
N SER A 257 -17.60 -6.50 -23.88
CA SER A 257 -17.05 -7.67 -24.54
C SER A 257 -18.13 -8.75 -24.56
N LYS A 258 -18.42 -9.31 -25.74
CA LYS A 258 -19.43 -10.39 -25.95
C LYS A 258 -19.18 -11.63 -25.08
N ILE A 259 -18.11 -11.62 -24.32
CA ILE A 259 -17.63 -12.70 -23.43
C ILE A 259 -18.21 -12.56 -22.02
N ILE A 260 -18.63 -11.34 -21.60
CA ILE A 260 -19.13 -11.09 -20.25
C ILE A 260 -20.67 -11.08 -20.28
N ASN A 261 -21.28 -12.22 -19.96
CA ASN A 261 -22.72 -12.37 -19.99
C ASN A 261 -23.37 -12.42 -18.59
N ASN A 262 -22.56 -12.64 -17.53
CA ASN A 262 -23.09 -12.83 -16.18
C ASN A 262 -22.03 -12.53 -15.10
N LYS A 263 -22.43 -12.59 -13.82
CA LYS A 263 -21.57 -12.35 -12.64
C LYS A 263 -20.36 -13.28 -12.59
N SER A 264 -20.56 -14.58 -12.91
CA SER A 264 -19.49 -15.58 -12.86
C SER A 264 -18.39 -15.27 -13.88
N ASP A 265 -18.74 -14.71 -15.05
CA ASP A 265 -17.75 -14.30 -16.05
C ASP A 265 -16.91 -13.12 -15.54
N LEU A 266 -17.52 -12.14 -14.85
CA LEU A 266 -16.81 -11.02 -14.23
C LEU A 266 -15.87 -11.48 -13.11
N ILE A 267 -16.34 -12.38 -12.25
CA ILE A 267 -15.51 -12.95 -11.17
C ILE A 267 -14.33 -13.72 -11.78
N ARG A 268 -14.58 -14.51 -12.82
CA ARG A 268 -13.51 -15.23 -13.54
C ARG A 268 -12.51 -14.28 -14.20
N LEU A 269 -12.98 -13.19 -14.80
CA LEU A 269 -12.14 -12.14 -15.35
C LEU A 269 -11.24 -11.55 -14.26
N ALA A 270 -11.82 -11.12 -13.14
CA ALA A 270 -11.08 -10.53 -12.03
C ALA A 270 -10.00 -11.49 -11.51
N ARG A 271 -10.35 -12.75 -11.24
CA ARG A 271 -9.40 -13.77 -10.80
C ARG A 271 -8.25 -13.95 -11.79
N ASN A 272 -8.56 -14.00 -13.08
CA ASN A 272 -7.52 -14.17 -14.11
C ASN A 272 -6.60 -12.95 -14.19
N GLN A 273 -7.13 -11.72 -14.11
CA GLN A 273 -6.31 -10.51 -14.12
C GLN A 273 -5.40 -10.38 -12.90
N ILE A 274 -5.91 -10.70 -11.70
CA ILE A 274 -5.08 -10.74 -10.50
C ILE A 274 -3.92 -11.72 -10.67
N ARG A 275 -4.21 -12.94 -11.14
CA ARG A 275 -3.19 -13.97 -11.36
C ARG A 275 -2.17 -13.56 -12.41
N GLN A 276 -2.60 -13.00 -13.53
CA GLN A 276 -1.70 -12.52 -14.59
C GLN A 276 -0.88 -11.33 -14.11
N GLY A 277 -1.50 -10.40 -13.40
CA GLY A 277 -0.82 -9.25 -12.81
C GLY A 277 0.32 -9.66 -11.86
N ILE A 278 0.09 -10.65 -10.98
CA ILE A 278 1.13 -11.21 -10.13
C ILE A 278 2.23 -11.88 -10.97
N ALA A 279 1.85 -12.70 -11.97
CA ALA A 279 2.81 -13.40 -12.83
C ALA A 279 3.73 -12.46 -13.63
N HIS A 280 3.29 -11.23 -13.91
CA HIS A 280 4.05 -10.20 -14.63
C HIS A 280 4.51 -9.04 -13.73
N SER A 281 4.49 -9.23 -12.41
CA SER A 281 4.82 -8.19 -11.45
C SER A 281 6.32 -7.90 -11.33
N ASP A 282 7.18 -8.71 -11.94
CA ASP A 282 8.62 -8.51 -12.02
C ASP A 282 8.99 -7.24 -12.82
N TYR A 283 8.18 -6.85 -13.82
CA TYR A 283 8.29 -5.54 -14.44
C TYR A 283 7.44 -4.52 -13.68
N PRO A 284 8.04 -3.50 -13.06
CA PRO A 284 7.29 -2.53 -12.27
C PRO A 284 6.40 -1.66 -13.14
N TYR A 285 5.10 -1.74 -12.95
CA TYR A 285 4.14 -0.95 -13.71
C TYR A 285 4.38 0.56 -13.58
N THR A 286 4.88 1.04 -12.47
CA THR A 286 5.26 2.44 -12.24
C THR A 286 6.26 2.98 -13.28
N LEU A 287 7.05 2.11 -13.91
CA LEU A 287 7.97 2.50 -14.99
C LEU A 287 7.24 2.81 -16.30
N THR A 288 5.98 2.38 -16.46
CA THR A 288 5.16 2.71 -17.63
C THR A 288 4.50 4.09 -17.52
N TYR A 289 4.47 4.73 -16.34
CA TYR A 289 3.82 6.01 -16.10
C TYR A 289 4.24 7.16 -17.04
N PRO A 290 5.50 7.28 -17.47
CA PRO A 290 5.88 8.28 -18.45
C PRO A 290 5.14 8.13 -19.80
N TYR A 291 4.77 6.90 -20.17
CA TYR A 291 4.05 6.57 -21.41
C TYR A 291 2.54 6.63 -21.23
N THR A 292 2.07 6.43 -20.00
CA THR A 292 0.66 6.36 -19.63
C THR A 292 0.32 7.40 -18.57
N LYS A 293 0.47 8.69 -18.88
CA LYS A 293 0.29 9.84 -17.96
C LYS A 293 -0.98 9.80 -17.08
N ARG A 294 -1.96 8.97 -17.44
CA ARG A 294 -3.23 8.80 -16.73
C ARG A 294 -3.11 7.98 -15.46
N TRP A 295 -2.23 7.01 -15.44
CA TRP A 295 -2.17 6.02 -14.38
C TRP A 295 -1.64 6.56 -13.04
N ASN A 296 -0.86 7.65 -13.08
CA ASN A 296 -0.46 8.37 -11.86
C ASN A 296 -1.65 8.89 -11.05
N TYR A 297 -2.85 8.87 -11.62
CA TYR A 297 -4.09 9.37 -11.03
C TYR A 297 -5.17 8.31 -10.99
N ALA A 298 -4.85 7.05 -11.18
CA ALA A 298 -5.78 5.94 -11.06
C ALA A 298 -6.27 5.80 -9.61
N VAL A 299 -7.45 5.21 -9.47
CA VAL A 299 -7.87 4.65 -8.17
C VAL A 299 -6.94 3.50 -7.84
N ASN A 300 -6.49 3.44 -6.58
CA ASN A 300 -5.68 2.33 -6.09
C ASN A 300 -6.44 1.57 -5.01
N VAL A 301 -6.52 0.25 -5.14
CA VAL A 301 -7.13 -0.64 -4.14
C VAL A 301 -6.02 -1.26 -3.32
N LEU A 302 -6.10 -1.11 -1.99
CA LEU A 302 -5.09 -1.54 -1.05
C LEU A 302 -5.73 -2.51 -0.04
N ASN A 303 -5.16 -3.66 0.15
CA ASN A 303 -5.48 -4.49 1.31
C ASN A 303 -4.55 -4.06 2.45
N THR A 304 -5.11 -3.38 3.42
CA THR A 304 -4.35 -2.94 4.59
C THR A 304 -4.64 -3.91 5.70
N THR A 305 -3.73 -4.83 5.94
CA THR A 305 -3.78 -5.68 7.12
C THR A 305 -3.68 -4.79 8.35
N ASP A 306 -4.59 -4.96 9.29
CA ASP A 306 -4.64 -4.11 10.47
C ASP A 306 -3.37 -4.30 11.31
N LEU A 307 -2.81 -3.20 11.80
CA LEU A 307 -1.68 -3.28 12.72
C LEU A 307 -2.05 -4.02 14.02
N GLU A 308 -3.33 -4.11 14.37
CA GLU A 308 -3.82 -4.91 15.50
C GLU A 308 -3.58 -6.41 15.29
N ASP A 309 -3.58 -6.92 14.06
CA ASP A 309 -3.26 -8.32 13.74
C ASP A 309 -1.75 -8.63 13.88
N PHE A 310 -0.92 -7.60 14.06
CA PHE A 310 0.53 -7.71 14.24
C PHE A 310 0.98 -7.69 15.70
N LEU A 311 0.06 -7.62 16.65
CA LEU A 311 0.36 -7.72 18.08
C LEU A 311 0.39 -9.19 18.50
N PRO A 312 1.21 -9.57 19.35
CA PRO A 312 2.62 -9.83 19.34
C PRO A 312 2.95 -11.31 19.24
N THR A 313 4.04 -11.67 18.63
CA THR A 313 4.71 -12.97 18.85
C THR A 313 5.35 -13.06 20.25
N VAL A 314 5.32 -11.98 21.04
CA VAL A 314 5.87 -11.85 22.38
C VAL A 314 4.87 -11.11 23.26
N ASP A 315 4.64 -11.61 24.48
CA ASP A 315 3.76 -10.97 25.48
C ASP A 315 4.36 -9.65 25.98
N ILE A 316 4.15 -8.59 25.21
CA ILE A 316 4.63 -7.23 25.50
C ILE A 316 3.40 -6.32 25.52
N PRO A 317 3.26 -5.43 26.50
CA PRO A 317 2.12 -4.54 26.62
C PRO A 317 2.17 -3.37 25.62
N LEU A 318 2.32 -3.69 24.35
CA LEU A 318 2.35 -2.75 23.23
C LEU A 318 0.97 -2.67 22.58
N ALA A 319 0.40 -1.49 22.51
CA ALA A 319 -0.86 -1.24 21.82
C ALA A 319 -0.67 -0.15 20.76
N LEU A 320 -1.33 -0.29 19.62
CA LEU A 320 -1.43 0.78 18.64
C LEU A 320 -2.41 1.83 19.16
N GLU A 321 -2.01 3.10 19.24
CA GLU A 321 -2.87 4.17 19.76
C GLU A 321 -3.87 4.65 18.70
N SER A 322 -3.47 4.86 17.54
CA SER A 322 -4.23 5.18 16.32
C SER A 322 -3.27 5.55 15.21
N GLU A 323 -3.67 5.38 13.96
CA GLU A 323 -2.96 6.03 12.87
C GLU A 323 -3.23 7.55 12.98
N PRO A 324 -2.20 8.40 13.21
CA PRO A 324 -2.40 9.83 13.13
C PRO A 324 -2.91 10.19 11.74
N GLU A 325 -3.91 11.05 11.67
CA GLU A 325 -4.50 11.51 10.41
C GLU A 325 -3.41 11.95 9.44
N GLN A 326 -3.37 11.31 8.29
CA GLN A 326 -2.48 11.73 7.22
C GLN A 326 -2.99 13.06 6.66
N LYS A 327 -2.19 14.09 6.82
CA LYS A 327 -2.53 15.46 6.39
C LYS A 327 -2.68 15.60 4.88
N TYR A 328 -1.99 14.74 4.12
CA TYR A 328 -1.89 14.84 2.66
C TYR A 328 -2.31 13.54 1.98
N ALA A 329 -2.97 13.66 0.83
CA ALA A 329 -3.30 12.53 -0.03
C ALA A 329 -2.11 12.17 -0.93
N TYR A 330 -1.79 10.88 -1.04
CA TYR A 330 -0.74 10.39 -1.94
C TYR A 330 -1.25 10.26 -3.37
N ALA A 331 -2.45 9.70 -3.50
CA ALA A 331 -3.16 9.52 -4.74
C ALA A 331 -4.40 10.43 -4.77
N LEU A 332 -5.05 10.50 -5.91
CA LEU A 332 -6.33 11.20 -5.99
C LEU A 332 -7.42 10.46 -5.22
N LEU A 333 -7.38 9.14 -5.24
CA LEU A 333 -8.32 8.28 -4.50
C LEU A 333 -7.69 6.90 -4.27
N ASP A 334 -7.53 6.52 -3.01
CA ASP A 334 -7.22 5.16 -2.56
C ASP A 334 -8.47 4.54 -1.93
N ILE A 335 -8.68 3.25 -2.17
CA ILE A 335 -9.68 2.42 -1.49
C ILE A 335 -8.92 1.39 -0.66
N GLU A 336 -8.98 1.54 0.64
CA GLU A 336 -8.29 0.67 1.59
C GLU A 336 -9.26 -0.31 2.22
N ILE A 337 -8.97 -1.59 2.09
CA ILE A 337 -9.74 -2.69 2.71
C ILE A 337 -9.23 -2.85 4.13
N LEU A 338 -10.10 -2.61 5.11
CA LEU A 338 -9.80 -2.76 6.53
C LEU A 338 -10.57 -3.97 7.07
N GLU A 339 -9.91 -5.11 7.12
CA GLU A 339 -10.45 -6.32 7.75
C GLU A 339 -9.96 -6.38 9.20
N ARG A 340 -10.87 -6.26 10.16
CA ARG A 340 -10.62 -6.32 11.60
C ARG A 340 -11.38 -7.48 12.22
N THR A 341 -11.02 -7.83 13.46
CA THR A 341 -11.71 -8.90 14.20
C THR A 341 -13.22 -8.69 14.24
N ASP A 342 -13.69 -7.47 14.54
CA ASP A 342 -15.10 -7.15 14.76
C ASP A 342 -15.74 -6.31 13.63
N SER A 343 -14.98 -5.88 12.65
CA SER A 343 -15.48 -5.01 11.59
C SER A 343 -14.83 -5.31 10.24
N PHE A 344 -15.55 -4.95 9.19
CA PHE A 344 -15.06 -5.01 7.82
C PHE A 344 -15.46 -3.70 7.13
N GLN A 345 -14.49 -2.87 6.76
CA GLN A 345 -14.73 -1.53 6.26
C GLN A 345 -13.92 -1.26 5.01
N LEU A 346 -14.42 -0.36 4.15
CA LEU A 346 -13.62 0.31 3.15
C LEU A 346 -13.35 1.74 3.59
N ARG A 347 -12.09 2.13 3.60
CA ARG A 347 -11.65 3.51 3.81
C ARG A 347 -11.30 4.13 2.46
N TYR A 348 -12.02 5.18 2.11
CA TYR A 348 -11.74 5.99 0.93
C TYR A 348 -10.87 7.16 1.37
N ARG A 349 -9.60 7.14 1.00
CA ARG A 349 -8.67 8.26 1.19
C ARG A 349 -8.58 9.02 -0.12
N TYR A 350 -8.96 10.28 -0.11
CA TYR A 350 -9.06 11.04 -1.33
C TYR A 350 -8.44 12.44 -1.21
N SER A 351 -8.08 13.01 -2.34
CA SER A 351 -7.68 14.41 -2.43
C SER A 351 -8.88 15.32 -2.26
N ALA A 352 -9.03 15.95 -1.09
CA ALA A 352 -10.09 16.92 -0.81
C ALA A 352 -9.93 18.23 -1.64
N THR A 353 -8.80 18.40 -2.33
CA THR A 353 -8.60 19.47 -3.30
C THR A 353 -9.37 19.18 -4.60
N HIS A 354 -9.44 17.92 -5.02
CA HIS A 354 -10.02 17.51 -6.30
C HIS A 354 -11.45 16.98 -6.18
N TYR A 355 -11.78 16.32 -5.06
CA TYR A 355 -13.09 15.74 -4.82
C TYR A 355 -13.84 16.44 -3.68
N LYS A 356 -15.15 16.52 -3.82
CA LYS A 356 -16.07 16.79 -2.71
C LYS A 356 -16.38 15.48 -2.00
N GLU A 357 -16.60 15.52 -0.71
CA GLU A 357 -17.01 14.33 0.05
C GLU A 357 -18.31 13.71 -0.50
N SER A 358 -19.26 14.53 -0.96
CA SER A 358 -20.52 14.07 -1.58
C SER A 358 -20.28 13.21 -2.82
N SER A 359 -19.26 13.52 -3.64
CA SER A 359 -18.90 12.73 -4.82
C SER A 359 -18.27 11.41 -4.43
N ILE A 360 -17.43 11.40 -3.40
CA ILE A 360 -16.86 10.17 -2.84
C ILE A 360 -17.94 9.27 -2.24
N ARG A 361 -18.90 9.84 -1.48
CA ARG A 361 -20.06 9.08 -0.95
C ARG A 361 -20.88 8.44 -2.07
N ARG A 362 -21.14 9.18 -3.15
CA ARG A 362 -21.85 8.63 -4.32
C ARG A 362 -21.05 7.50 -4.99
N PHE A 363 -19.76 7.66 -5.15
CA PHE A 363 -18.88 6.63 -5.69
C PHE A 363 -18.84 5.39 -4.78
N ALA A 364 -18.68 5.58 -3.47
CA ALA A 364 -18.71 4.50 -2.49
C ALA A 364 -20.03 3.71 -2.52
N ALA A 365 -21.16 4.41 -2.67
CA ALA A 365 -22.47 3.77 -2.81
C ALA A 365 -22.54 2.86 -4.06
N LEU A 366 -21.93 3.25 -5.18
CA LEU A 366 -21.83 2.38 -6.36
C LEU A 366 -20.93 1.17 -6.10
N VAL A 367 -19.77 1.35 -5.44
CA VAL A 367 -18.90 0.22 -5.06
C VAL A 367 -19.66 -0.77 -4.20
N ARG A 368 -20.43 -0.29 -3.21
CA ARG A 368 -21.29 -1.14 -2.37
C ARG A 368 -22.37 -1.84 -3.18
N GLN A 369 -23.06 -1.15 -4.05
CA GLN A 369 -24.08 -1.72 -4.92
C GLN A 369 -23.53 -2.90 -5.74
N TYR A 370 -22.35 -2.74 -6.32
CA TYR A 370 -21.70 -3.81 -7.06
C TYR A 370 -21.21 -4.93 -6.16
N ALA A 371 -20.71 -4.64 -4.96
CA ALA A 371 -20.36 -5.68 -3.99
C ALA A 371 -21.58 -6.52 -3.61
N GLU A 372 -22.70 -5.87 -3.29
CA GLU A 372 -23.95 -6.58 -2.96
C GLU A 372 -24.51 -7.37 -4.17
N TRP A 373 -24.41 -6.79 -5.36
CA TRP A 373 -24.86 -7.45 -6.58
C TRP A 373 -24.02 -8.69 -6.90
N LEU A 374 -22.70 -8.66 -6.77
CA LEU A 374 -21.82 -9.81 -7.06
C LEU A 374 -22.01 -10.95 -6.04
N LEU A 375 -22.38 -10.65 -4.82
CA LEU A 375 -22.59 -11.65 -3.78
C LEU A 375 -23.79 -12.57 -4.07
N PRO A 376 -23.77 -13.84 -3.59
CA PRO A 376 -24.91 -14.74 -3.73
C PRO A 376 -26.15 -14.18 -3.02
N PRO A 377 -27.35 -14.45 -3.54
CA PRO A 377 -28.58 -14.00 -2.90
C PRO A 377 -28.66 -14.53 -1.46
N LYS A 378 -29.45 -13.84 -0.62
CA LYS A 378 -29.70 -14.33 0.75
C LYS A 378 -30.28 -15.75 0.62
N THR A 379 -29.59 -16.74 1.18
CA THR A 379 -30.18 -18.04 1.42
C THR A 379 -31.30 -17.83 2.44
N ILE A 380 -32.55 -18.01 2.04
CA ILE A 380 -33.75 -17.91 2.88
C ILE A 380 -33.70 -19.01 3.92
#